data_a5bc87149777b5fc5ef95a9f35cabc7a
#
_entry.id   a5bc87149777b5fc5ef95a9f35cabc7a
#
_cell.length_a   1.000
_cell.length_b   1.000
_cell.length_c   1.000
_cell.angle_alpha   90.00
_cell.angle_beta   90.00
_cell.angle_gamma   90.00
#
_symmetry.space_group_name_H-M   'P 1'
#
loop_
_entity.id
_entity.type
_entity.pdbx_description
1 polymer ?
#
loop_
_entity_poly.entity_id
_entity_poly.type
_entity_poly.pdbx_seq_one_letter_code
_entity_poly.pdbx_strand_id
1 'polypeptide(L)'
;RVFAKLLYGSRFHTLRQSRGQQGIGISAAVLYSQLTSGKPTRVISKIAPDRPAHYCELLINTAKNEPEILRSEEADWERPRGTRVELEMEGTYVRSRRQSVFGSLKSAAIVNPHARITLVEPEGNMVVFERATESLPKKAYAISPHPAGIELGELIKLLRYTDKKKLRAFL
;
A
#
# COMPACT_ATOMS: atom_id res chain seq x y z
N ARG A 1 -11.94 0.96 2.92
CA ARG A 1 -11.34 2.23 3.39
C ARG A 1 -9.97 2.49 2.79
N VAL A 2 -9.07 1.49 2.71
CA VAL A 2 -7.70 1.65 2.18
C VAL A 2 -7.66 2.28 0.78
N PHE A 3 -8.58 1.93 -0.10
CA PHE A 3 -8.62 2.39 -1.49
C PHE A 3 -9.22 3.78 -1.68
N ALA A 4 -10.02 4.26 -0.75
CA ALA A 4 -10.82 5.46 -0.95
C ALA A 4 -10.83 6.42 0.26
N LYS A 5 -9.77 6.40 1.04
CA LYS A 5 -9.54 7.36 2.13
C LYS A 5 -8.08 7.78 2.11
N LEU A 6 -7.83 9.05 1.84
CA LEU A 6 -6.48 9.62 1.88
C LEU A 6 -5.94 9.58 3.31
N LEU A 7 -4.64 9.33 3.44
CA LEU A 7 -3.91 9.21 4.70
C LEU A 7 -4.34 8.02 5.58
N TYR A 8 -5.22 7.15 5.10
CA TYR A 8 -5.61 5.96 5.83
C TYR A 8 -4.44 4.97 5.91
N GLY A 9 -4.09 4.57 7.12
CA GLY A 9 -2.93 3.71 7.36
C GLY A 9 -1.59 4.45 7.32
N SER A 10 -1.58 5.78 7.41
CA SER A 10 -0.35 6.55 7.62
C SER A 10 0.39 6.08 8.88
N ARG A 11 1.72 6.12 8.84
CA ARG A 11 2.59 5.58 9.89
C ARG A 11 3.60 6.61 10.38
N PHE A 12 3.20 7.88 10.43
CA PHE A 12 4.05 8.97 10.90
C PHE A 12 4.50 8.83 12.36
N HIS A 13 3.75 8.05 13.15
CA HIS A 13 4.03 7.87 14.58
C HIS A 13 4.82 6.59 14.90
N THR A 14 5.27 5.85 13.89
CA THR A 14 6.01 4.61 14.11
C THR A 14 7.48 4.79 13.78
N LEU A 15 8.35 4.54 14.75
CA LEU A 15 9.81 4.51 14.59
C LEU A 15 10.30 3.20 13.96
N ARG A 16 9.51 2.64 13.08
CA ARG A 16 9.77 1.39 12.38
C ARG A 16 9.79 1.63 10.89
N GLN A 17 10.80 1.09 10.21
CA GLN A 17 10.86 1.14 8.76
C GLN A 17 9.59 0.51 8.15
N SER A 18 8.98 1.23 7.22
CA SER A 18 7.81 0.81 6.47
C SER A 18 7.92 1.33 5.04
N ARG A 19 7.50 0.54 4.06
CA ARG A 19 7.48 0.98 2.65
C ARG A 19 6.45 2.06 2.38
N GLY A 20 5.31 2.00 3.03
CA GLY A 20 4.26 3.01 2.94
C GLY A 20 4.16 3.75 4.27
N GLN A 21 4.49 5.03 4.29
CA GLN A 21 4.39 5.87 5.48
C GLN A 21 3.22 6.83 5.42
N GLN A 22 2.92 7.37 4.26
CA GLN A 22 1.93 8.44 4.08
C GLN A 22 0.49 7.93 3.96
N GLY A 23 0.28 6.71 3.47
CA GLY A 23 -1.07 6.16 3.28
C GLY A 23 -1.85 6.81 2.12
N ILE A 24 -1.14 7.34 1.10
CA ILE A 24 -1.78 8.03 -0.03
C ILE A 24 -1.62 7.32 -1.38
N GLY A 25 -0.70 6.36 -1.52
CA GLY A 25 -0.34 5.81 -2.83
C GLY A 25 -1.52 5.24 -3.60
N ILE A 26 -2.23 4.30 -3.02
CA ILE A 26 -3.38 3.67 -3.70
C ILE A 26 -4.58 4.61 -3.80
N SER A 27 -4.85 5.41 -2.78
CA SER A 27 -5.98 6.35 -2.81
C SER A 27 -5.74 7.49 -3.80
N ALA A 28 -4.50 7.91 -4.03
CA ALA A 28 -4.15 8.86 -5.09
C ALA A 28 -4.37 8.26 -6.48
N ALA A 29 -4.03 6.99 -6.71
CA ALA A 29 -4.30 6.30 -7.97
C ALA A 29 -5.81 6.16 -8.22
N VAL A 30 -6.59 5.82 -7.20
CA VAL A 30 -8.06 5.76 -7.25
C VAL A 30 -8.64 7.12 -7.58
N LEU A 31 -8.17 8.18 -6.92
CA LEU A 31 -8.63 9.55 -7.20
C LEU A 31 -8.30 9.99 -8.62
N TYR A 32 -7.09 9.72 -9.10
CA TYR A 32 -6.70 10.03 -10.47
C TYR A 32 -7.56 9.29 -11.50
N SER A 33 -7.80 8.00 -11.29
CA SER A 33 -8.73 7.19 -12.09
C SER A 33 -10.12 7.83 -12.17
N GLN A 34 -10.69 8.17 -11.02
CA GLN A 34 -12.00 8.83 -10.94
C GLN A 34 -12.04 10.18 -11.63
N LEU A 35 -11.01 11.02 -11.46
CA LEU A 35 -10.96 12.35 -12.05
C LEU A 35 -10.79 12.31 -13.59
N THR A 36 -10.08 11.32 -14.11
CA THR A 36 -9.80 11.23 -15.56
C THR A 36 -10.86 10.44 -16.33
N SER A 37 -11.42 9.39 -15.75
CA SER A 37 -12.38 8.52 -16.44
C SER A 37 -13.83 8.67 -15.96
N GLY A 38 -14.04 9.22 -14.76
CA GLY A 38 -15.35 9.26 -14.09
C GLY A 38 -15.83 7.89 -13.60
N LYS A 39 -15.04 6.83 -13.78
CA LYS A 39 -15.45 5.45 -13.47
C LYS A 39 -15.08 5.04 -12.06
N PRO A 40 -15.87 4.15 -11.42
CA PRO A 40 -15.57 3.62 -10.12
C PRO A 40 -14.37 2.66 -10.15
N THR A 41 -13.67 2.61 -9.05
CA THR A 41 -12.67 1.56 -8.78
C THR A 41 -13.39 0.26 -8.43
N ARG A 42 -12.96 -0.84 -9.04
CA ARG A 42 -13.46 -2.19 -8.76
C ARG A 42 -12.42 -2.97 -7.98
N VAL A 43 -12.86 -3.62 -6.93
CA VAL A 43 -12.01 -4.44 -6.07
C VAL A 43 -12.69 -5.78 -5.86
N ILE A 44 -11.97 -6.87 -6.10
CA ILE A 44 -12.38 -8.20 -5.64
C ILE A 44 -11.28 -8.78 -4.76
N SER A 45 -11.66 -9.36 -3.63
CA SER A 45 -10.71 -9.89 -2.66
C SER A 45 -11.24 -11.17 -2.04
N LYS A 46 -10.37 -12.17 -1.93
CA LYS A 46 -10.63 -13.45 -1.30
C LYS A 46 -9.53 -13.79 -0.31
N ILE A 47 -9.90 -14.08 0.92
CA ILE A 47 -8.94 -14.29 2.02
C ILE A 47 -8.45 -15.73 2.12
N ALA A 48 -9.31 -16.71 1.75
CA ALA A 48 -9.01 -18.13 1.83
C ALA A 48 -9.83 -18.94 0.79
N PRO A 49 -9.40 -20.13 0.41
CA PRO A 49 -10.10 -20.95 -0.59
C PRO A 49 -11.54 -21.33 -0.21
N ASP A 50 -11.77 -21.53 1.08
CA ASP A 50 -13.06 -21.93 1.69
C ASP A 50 -14.01 -20.74 1.96
N ARG A 51 -13.60 -19.52 1.61
CA ARG A 51 -14.41 -18.31 1.78
C ARG A 51 -14.84 -17.75 0.44
N PRO A 52 -16.03 -17.16 0.33
CA PRO A 52 -16.41 -16.43 -0.86
C PRO A 52 -15.48 -15.22 -1.07
N ALA A 53 -15.38 -14.79 -2.32
CA ALA A 53 -14.77 -13.50 -2.60
C ALA A 53 -15.75 -12.38 -2.29
N HIS A 54 -15.21 -11.21 -1.98
CA HIS A 54 -16.00 -9.99 -1.80
C HIS A 54 -15.68 -9.03 -2.94
N TYR A 55 -16.72 -8.61 -3.65
CA TYR A 55 -16.65 -7.61 -4.72
C TYR A 55 -17.14 -6.26 -4.22
N CYS A 56 -16.45 -5.20 -4.60
CA CYS A 56 -16.79 -3.84 -4.22
C CYS A 56 -16.52 -2.86 -5.37
N GLU A 57 -17.47 -1.99 -5.67
CA GLU A 57 -17.29 -0.80 -6.51
C GLU A 57 -17.36 0.44 -5.63
N LEU A 58 -16.41 1.34 -5.80
CA LEU A 58 -16.30 2.51 -4.95
C LEU A 58 -15.75 3.74 -5.67
N LEU A 59 -16.13 4.90 -5.16
CA LEU A 59 -15.60 6.22 -5.49
C LEU A 59 -15.03 6.86 -4.22
N ILE A 60 -14.24 7.93 -4.40
CA ILE A 60 -13.80 8.78 -3.29
C ILE A 60 -14.74 9.98 -3.21
N ASN A 61 -15.39 10.15 -2.07
CA ASN A 61 -16.00 11.42 -1.72
C ASN A 61 -14.92 12.38 -1.24
N THR A 62 -14.47 13.26 -2.12
CA THR A 62 -13.36 14.17 -1.84
C THR A 62 -13.66 15.20 -0.77
N ALA A 63 -14.94 15.60 -0.63
CA ALA A 63 -15.36 16.57 0.39
C ALA A 63 -15.28 16.00 1.81
N LYS A 64 -15.61 14.70 1.95
CA LYS A 64 -15.61 14.01 3.25
C LYS A 64 -14.36 13.17 3.49
N ASN A 65 -13.52 12.98 2.45
CA ASN A 65 -12.40 12.04 2.47
C ASN A 65 -12.83 10.63 2.92
N GLU A 66 -13.91 10.13 2.34
CA GLU A 66 -14.51 8.83 2.69
C GLU A 66 -14.86 8.03 1.42
N PRO A 67 -14.86 6.70 1.51
CA PRO A 67 -15.34 5.87 0.41
C PRO A 67 -16.85 6.02 0.24
N GLU A 68 -17.27 6.23 -0.99
CA GLU A 68 -18.64 6.07 -1.45
C GLU A 68 -18.76 4.70 -2.13
N ILE A 69 -19.45 3.78 -1.49
CA ILE A 69 -19.61 2.41 -1.96
C ILE A 69 -20.85 2.34 -2.83
N LEU A 70 -20.67 2.05 -4.12
CA LEU A 70 -21.75 1.91 -5.09
C LEU A 70 -22.32 0.50 -5.10
N ARG A 71 -21.44 -0.51 -4.93
CA ARG A 71 -21.81 -1.93 -4.93
C ARG A 71 -20.91 -2.70 -3.96
N SER A 72 -21.50 -3.63 -3.22
CA SER A 72 -20.76 -4.46 -2.26
C SER A 72 -21.51 -5.78 -2.11
N GLU A 73 -20.90 -6.89 -2.54
CA GLU A 73 -21.53 -8.21 -2.60
C GLU A 73 -20.52 -9.34 -2.52
N GLU A 74 -21.00 -10.53 -2.25
CA GLU A 74 -20.22 -11.77 -2.42
C GLU A 74 -20.16 -12.13 -3.91
N ALA A 75 -19.02 -12.64 -4.34
CA ALA A 75 -18.77 -13.01 -5.72
C ALA A 75 -17.98 -14.33 -5.80
N ASP A 76 -18.19 -15.04 -6.87
CA ASP A 76 -17.33 -16.17 -7.22
C ASP A 76 -16.03 -15.69 -7.84
N TRP A 77 -14.93 -16.28 -7.42
CA TRP A 77 -13.62 -15.99 -7.96
C TRP A 77 -12.75 -17.25 -7.92
N GLU A 78 -12.27 -17.67 -9.08
CA GLU A 78 -11.49 -18.91 -9.26
C GLU A 78 -10.18 -18.94 -8.46
N ARG A 79 -9.61 -17.76 -8.14
CA ARG A 79 -8.38 -17.71 -7.36
C ARG A 79 -8.61 -18.19 -5.93
N PRO A 80 -7.70 -19.02 -5.37
CA PRO A 80 -7.85 -19.52 -4.00
C PRO A 80 -7.77 -18.41 -2.96
N ARG A 81 -7.01 -17.35 -3.23
CA ARG A 81 -6.88 -16.14 -2.40
C ARG A 81 -6.23 -15.01 -3.18
N GLY A 82 -6.39 -13.80 -2.74
CA GLY A 82 -5.73 -12.63 -3.32
C GLY A 82 -6.63 -11.41 -3.39
N THR A 83 -6.14 -10.38 -4.07
CA THR A 83 -6.88 -9.14 -4.32
C THR A 83 -6.60 -8.68 -5.75
N ARG A 84 -7.67 -8.34 -6.47
CA ARG A 84 -7.62 -7.69 -7.79
C ARG A 84 -8.18 -6.29 -7.64
N VAL A 85 -7.48 -5.33 -8.18
CA VAL A 85 -7.89 -3.92 -8.20
C VAL A 85 -7.90 -3.48 -9.65
N GLU A 86 -9.01 -2.91 -10.09
CA GLU A 86 -9.18 -2.38 -11.44
C GLU A 86 -9.40 -0.88 -11.37
N LEU A 87 -8.56 -0.17 -12.09
CA LEU A 87 -8.59 1.28 -12.25
C LEU A 87 -8.61 1.59 -13.74
N GLU A 88 -9.54 2.41 -14.18
CA GLU A 88 -9.57 2.93 -15.54
C GLU A 88 -9.19 4.40 -15.52
N MET A 89 -8.16 4.77 -16.28
CA MET A 89 -7.64 6.14 -16.26
C MET A 89 -7.15 6.54 -17.66
N GLU A 90 -7.17 7.82 -17.94
CA GLU A 90 -6.52 8.35 -19.14
C GLU A 90 -5.01 8.38 -18.96
N GLY A 91 -4.30 7.89 -19.95
CA GLY A 91 -2.84 7.87 -19.93
C GLY A 91 -2.24 7.25 -21.17
N THR A 92 -0.97 7.52 -21.41
CA THR A 92 -0.19 6.92 -22.49
C THR A 92 0.82 5.96 -21.92
N TYR A 93 0.78 4.70 -22.36
CA TYR A 93 1.80 3.73 -22.00
C TYR A 93 3.08 3.98 -22.81
N VAL A 94 4.20 4.21 -22.13
CA VAL A 94 5.52 4.37 -22.75
C VAL A 94 6.52 3.50 -22.01
N ARG A 95 6.97 2.44 -22.66
CA ARG A 95 7.91 1.46 -22.07
C ARG A 95 9.32 2.03 -21.85
N SER A 96 9.81 2.82 -22.79
CA SER A 96 11.21 3.24 -22.87
C SER A 96 11.65 4.28 -21.83
N ARG A 97 10.72 4.94 -21.17
CA ARG A 97 11.04 5.98 -20.18
C ARG A 97 11.47 5.36 -18.86
N ARG A 98 12.45 5.99 -18.18
CA ARG A 98 12.90 5.58 -16.84
C ARG A 98 11.75 5.53 -15.82
N GLN A 99 10.82 6.47 -15.92
CA GLN A 99 9.61 6.57 -15.08
C GLN A 99 8.40 5.93 -15.76
N SER A 100 8.58 4.81 -16.43
CA SER A 100 7.49 4.02 -17.01
C SER A 100 6.95 3.00 -16.02
N VAL A 101 5.80 2.42 -16.32
CA VAL A 101 5.25 1.28 -15.59
C VAL A 101 6.26 0.13 -15.58
N PHE A 102 6.86 -0.18 -16.74
CA PHE A 102 7.90 -1.20 -16.86
C PHE A 102 9.11 -0.90 -15.95
N GLY A 103 9.66 0.33 -16.02
CA GLY A 103 10.79 0.74 -15.18
C GLY A 103 10.49 0.66 -13.68
N SER A 104 9.29 1.07 -13.30
CA SER A 104 8.82 1.01 -11.90
C SER A 104 8.68 -0.43 -11.40
N LEU A 105 8.11 -1.34 -12.21
CA LEU A 105 7.98 -2.75 -11.85
C LEU A 105 9.32 -3.47 -11.82
N LYS A 106 10.24 -3.14 -12.74
CA LYS A 106 11.62 -3.63 -12.70
C LYS A 106 12.33 -3.24 -11.41
N SER A 107 12.22 -1.98 -11.01
CA SER A 107 12.78 -1.50 -9.74
C SER A 107 12.10 -2.18 -8.54
N ALA A 108 10.78 -2.37 -8.58
CA ALA A 108 10.04 -3.09 -7.56
C ALA A 108 10.50 -4.56 -7.43
N ALA A 109 10.79 -5.23 -8.54
CA ALA A 109 11.30 -6.60 -8.53
C ALA A 109 12.67 -6.70 -7.86
N ILE A 110 13.56 -5.74 -8.11
CA ILE A 110 14.91 -5.70 -7.50
C ILE A 110 14.79 -5.57 -5.97
N VAL A 111 13.96 -4.68 -5.47
CA VAL A 111 13.83 -4.45 -4.02
C VAL A 111 12.88 -5.45 -3.33
N ASN A 112 12.23 -6.33 -4.11
CA ASN A 112 11.37 -7.41 -3.61
C ASN A 112 11.78 -8.75 -4.23
N PRO A 113 12.99 -9.26 -3.97
CA PRO A 113 13.49 -10.45 -4.62
C PRO A 113 12.67 -11.72 -4.33
N HIS A 114 11.83 -11.69 -3.31
CA HIS A 114 10.90 -12.75 -2.93
C HIS A 114 9.56 -12.70 -3.66
N ALA A 115 9.32 -11.67 -4.48
CA ALA A 115 8.07 -11.51 -5.23
C ALA A 115 8.26 -11.93 -6.70
N ARG A 116 7.28 -12.65 -7.24
CA ARG A 116 7.13 -12.82 -8.69
C ARG A 116 6.22 -11.71 -9.19
N ILE A 117 6.68 -10.95 -10.17
CA ILE A 117 5.93 -9.85 -10.77
C ILE A 117 5.71 -10.15 -12.25
N THR A 118 4.46 -10.11 -12.71
CA THR A 118 4.12 -10.26 -14.11
C THR A 118 3.48 -8.97 -14.61
N LEU A 119 4.03 -8.43 -15.68
CA LEU A 119 3.47 -7.29 -16.42
C LEU A 119 2.90 -7.81 -17.73
N VAL A 120 1.65 -7.50 -18.00
CA VAL A 120 1.04 -7.63 -19.33
C VAL A 120 0.90 -6.22 -19.89
N GLU A 121 1.59 -5.96 -20.98
CA GLU A 121 1.59 -4.65 -21.65
C GLU A 121 0.32 -4.48 -22.52
N PRO A 122 -0.04 -3.26 -22.91
CA PRO A 122 -1.25 -3.03 -23.73
C PRO A 122 -1.25 -3.80 -25.07
N GLU A 123 -0.07 -4.04 -25.63
CA GLU A 123 0.13 -4.82 -26.87
C GLU A 123 0.03 -6.33 -26.66
N GLY A 124 -0.21 -6.79 -25.43
CA GLY A 124 -0.30 -8.20 -25.07
C GLY A 124 1.05 -8.86 -24.74
N ASN A 125 2.17 -8.14 -24.82
CA ASN A 125 3.46 -8.67 -24.43
C ASN A 125 3.49 -8.96 -22.93
N MET A 126 3.99 -10.12 -22.55
CA MET A 126 4.13 -10.53 -21.15
C MET A 126 5.59 -10.53 -20.72
N VAL A 127 5.86 -9.81 -19.65
CA VAL A 127 7.17 -9.76 -19.00
C VAL A 127 7.06 -10.32 -17.59
N VAL A 128 7.91 -11.27 -17.25
CA VAL A 128 7.93 -11.91 -15.94
C VAL A 128 9.27 -11.62 -15.27
N PHE A 129 9.20 -11.07 -14.07
CA PHE A 129 10.33 -10.95 -13.15
C PHE A 129 10.20 -12.08 -12.12
N GLU A 130 11.03 -13.11 -12.28
CA GLU A 130 11.00 -14.27 -11.40
C GLU A 130 11.56 -13.95 -10.01
N ARG A 131 11.21 -14.77 -9.03
CA ARG A 131 11.78 -14.69 -7.69
C ARG A 131 13.25 -15.00 -7.72
N ALA A 132 14.06 -14.16 -7.09
CA ALA A 132 15.47 -14.45 -6.85
C ALA A 132 15.70 -15.20 -5.53
N THR A 133 14.73 -15.17 -4.62
CA THR A 133 14.77 -15.89 -3.35
C THR A 133 13.37 -16.19 -2.84
N GLU A 134 13.20 -17.28 -2.10
CA GLU A 134 11.97 -17.60 -1.39
C GLU A 134 11.97 -17.07 0.05
N SER A 135 13.12 -16.62 0.53
CA SER A 135 13.26 -16.09 1.89
C SER A 135 12.61 -14.72 2.00
N LEU A 136 11.67 -14.60 2.93
CA LEU A 136 11.06 -13.31 3.25
C LEU A 136 12.03 -12.46 4.09
N PRO A 137 12.04 -11.13 3.89
CA PRO A 137 12.84 -10.24 4.72
C PRO A 137 12.38 -10.30 6.18
N LYS A 138 13.32 -10.11 7.08
CA LYS A 138 12.99 -10.01 8.51
C LYS A 138 12.01 -8.86 8.74
N LYS A 139 11.02 -9.10 9.60
CA LYS A 139 10.05 -8.07 9.96
C LYS A 139 10.76 -6.93 10.68
N ALA A 140 10.57 -5.70 10.18
CA ALA A 140 11.11 -4.52 10.84
C ALA A 140 10.47 -4.36 12.23
N TYR A 141 11.27 -3.98 13.21
CA TYR A 141 10.82 -3.66 14.57
C TYR A 141 11.03 -2.17 14.86
N ALA A 142 10.26 -1.66 15.80
CA ALA A 142 10.42 -0.29 16.25
C ALA A 142 11.75 -0.15 17.00
N ILE A 143 12.50 0.90 16.72
CA ILE A 143 13.71 1.25 17.47
C ILE A 143 13.37 2.32 18.50
N SER A 144 14.06 2.29 19.62
CA SER A 144 13.98 3.40 20.58
C SER A 144 14.63 4.64 19.97
N PRO A 145 14.05 5.81 20.17
CA PRO A 145 14.66 7.05 19.68
C PRO A 145 16.03 7.25 20.36
N HIS A 146 17.02 7.69 19.58
CA HIS A 146 18.34 8.00 20.12
C HIS A 146 18.27 9.31 20.92
N PRO A 147 18.86 9.39 22.13
CA PRO A 147 18.77 10.62 22.95
C PRO A 147 19.22 11.89 22.25
N ALA A 148 20.21 11.82 21.36
CA ALA A 148 20.69 12.97 20.60
C ALA A 148 19.78 13.39 19.42
N GLY A 149 18.81 12.58 19.03
CA GLY A 149 17.90 12.84 17.92
C GLY A 149 16.44 12.99 18.33
N ILE A 150 16.15 12.96 19.65
CA ILE A 150 14.77 13.08 20.12
C ILE A 150 14.37 14.55 20.27
N GLU A 151 13.18 14.89 19.79
CA GLU A 151 12.61 16.22 20.00
C GLU A 151 12.11 16.40 21.45
N LEU A 152 12.17 17.66 21.93
CA LEU A 152 11.77 17.98 23.31
C LEU A 152 10.34 17.49 23.66
N GLY A 153 9.40 17.63 22.73
CA GLY A 153 8.02 17.18 22.93
C GLY A 153 7.90 15.67 23.11
N GLU A 154 8.68 14.89 22.36
CA GLU A 154 8.75 13.43 22.49
C GLU A 154 9.44 13.02 23.79
N LEU A 155 10.52 13.70 24.16
CA LEU A 155 11.21 13.45 25.43
C LEU A 155 10.28 13.68 26.61
N ILE A 156 9.56 14.80 26.63
CA ILE A 156 8.57 15.11 27.67
C ILE A 156 7.51 14.02 27.75
N LYS A 157 7.05 13.53 26.60
CA LYS A 157 6.06 12.46 26.50
C LYS A 157 6.58 11.16 27.08
N LEU A 158 7.79 10.75 26.72
CA LEU A 158 8.46 9.57 27.26
C LEU A 158 8.68 9.68 28.75
N LEU A 159 9.10 10.82 29.26
CA LEU A 159 9.30 11.06 30.69
C LEU A 159 8.00 10.99 31.49
N ARG A 160 6.88 11.39 30.91
CA ARG A 160 5.56 11.34 31.56
C ARG A 160 5.02 9.92 31.68
N TYR A 161 5.33 9.06 30.69
CA TYR A 161 4.77 7.70 30.63
C TYR A 161 5.75 6.59 31.03
N THR A 162 7.01 6.94 31.35
CA THR A 162 7.98 5.96 31.81
C THR A 162 7.76 5.62 33.28
N ASP A 163 7.86 4.35 33.61
CA ASP A 163 7.93 3.83 34.99
C ASP A 163 9.34 3.82 35.55
N LYS A 164 10.34 4.23 34.75
CA LYS A 164 11.74 4.29 35.17
C LYS A 164 12.01 5.50 36.06
N LYS A 165 12.43 5.27 37.29
CA LYS A 165 12.70 6.31 38.30
C LYS A 165 14.15 6.87 38.27
N LYS A 166 15.06 6.19 37.60
CA LYS A 166 16.48 6.56 37.52
C LYS A 166 16.83 6.89 36.06
N LEU A 167 17.56 7.96 35.80
CA LEU A 167 18.01 8.36 34.47
C LEU A 167 18.79 7.26 33.76
N ARG A 168 19.70 6.57 34.43
CA ARG A 168 20.44 5.41 33.87
C ARG A 168 19.57 4.25 33.41
N ALA A 169 18.38 4.12 33.96
CA ALA A 169 17.44 3.05 33.55
C ALA A 169 16.48 3.52 32.48
N PHE A 170 16.41 4.84 32.26
CA PHE A 170 15.61 5.47 31.21
C PHE A 170 16.38 5.59 29.90
N LEU A 171 17.65 5.95 29.95
CA LEU A 171 18.58 6.01 28.82
C LEU A 171 19.09 4.60 28.44
#